data_3da16bef6e8e658f84f623c8059747b5
#
_entry.id   3da16bef6e8e658f84f623c8059747b5
#
_cell.length_a   1.000
_cell.length_b   1.000
_cell.length_c   1.000
_cell.angle_alpha   90.00
_cell.angle_beta   90.00
_cell.angle_gamma   90.00
#
_symmetry.space_group_name_H-M   'P 1'
#
loop_
_entity.id
_entity.type
_entity.pdbx_description
1 polymer ?
#
loop_
_entity_poly.entity_id
_entity_poly.type
_entity_poly.pdbx_seq_one_letter_code
_entity_poly.pdbx_strand_id
1 'polypeptide(L)'
;QQAEGLVTALPLGLRRIDALRTLTTEALAVLMPFKAQEILHQGGVYYGQNTISKNLILANRWELLNANGFVLGVSGSGKSFTAKREMVGLALAAENGDGGAPDDIIVIDPESEYRPLIEGLGGEVIEVSATSPNHINAMDMEQGYGDGENPVVLKSEFLLSLCEQL
;
A
#
# COMPACT_ATOMS: atom_id res chain seq x y z
N GLN A 1 42.31 -28.79 -9.95
CA GLN A 1 41.83 -27.88 -8.89
C GLN A 1 40.38 -27.36 -9.19
N GLN A 2 40.04 -26.96 -10.43
CA GLN A 2 38.67 -26.44 -10.73
C GLN A 2 37.61 -27.55 -10.60
N ALA A 3 37.84 -28.72 -11.10
CA ALA A 3 36.94 -29.86 -10.97
C ALA A 3 36.77 -30.32 -9.50
N GLU A 4 37.84 -30.28 -8.74
CA GLU A 4 37.84 -30.59 -7.30
C GLU A 4 37.09 -29.51 -6.50
N GLY A 5 37.25 -28.25 -6.92
CA GLY A 5 36.47 -27.10 -6.38
C GLY A 5 34.98 -27.27 -6.60
N LEU A 6 34.58 -27.64 -7.80
CA LEU A 6 33.19 -27.89 -8.14
C LEU A 6 32.61 -29.05 -7.29
N VAL A 7 33.33 -30.17 -7.19
CA VAL A 7 32.88 -31.33 -6.36
C VAL A 7 32.74 -30.93 -4.88
N THR A 8 33.63 -30.06 -4.38
CA THR A 8 33.56 -29.59 -2.98
C THR A 8 32.37 -28.62 -2.76
N ALA A 9 32.00 -27.83 -3.78
CA ALA A 9 30.91 -26.89 -3.71
C ALA A 9 29.52 -27.53 -3.89
N LEU A 10 29.47 -28.71 -4.52
CA LEU A 10 28.21 -29.44 -4.68
C LEU A 10 27.77 -30.09 -3.34
N PRO A 11 26.45 -30.25 -3.10
CA PRO A 11 25.93 -30.84 -1.87
C PRO A 11 26.14 -32.36 -1.76
N LEU A 12 27.33 -32.82 -2.16
CA LEU A 12 27.70 -34.24 -2.15
C LEU A 12 28.39 -34.68 -0.84
N GLY A 13 28.67 -33.76 0.07
CA GLY A 13 29.38 -34.01 1.30
C GLY A 13 30.87 -34.40 1.13
N LEU A 14 31.43 -34.25 -0.08
CA LEU A 14 32.81 -34.59 -0.41
C LEU A 14 33.68 -33.34 -0.45
N ARG A 15 34.65 -33.26 0.43
CA ARG A 15 35.68 -32.21 0.39
C ARG A 15 36.90 -32.70 -0.39
N ARG A 16 37.19 -32.10 -1.51
CA ARG A 16 38.34 -32.37 -2.38
C ARG A 16 39.42 -31.30 -2.36
N ILE A 17 39.09 -30.10 -1.82
CA ILE A 17 40.04 -29.01 -1.69
C ILE A 17 40.43 -28.87 -0.22
N ASP A 18 41.73 -28.73 0.05
CA ASP A 18 42.26 -28.48 1.38
C ASP A 18 42.44 -26.96 1.63
N ALA A 19 41.31 -26.23 1.61
CA ALA A 19 41.24 -24.81 1.88
C ALA A 19 40.26 -24.55 3.02
N LEU A 20 40.69 -24.76 4.25
CA LEU A 20 39.89 -24.46 5.44
C LEU A 20 40.11 -23.05 5.88
N ARG A 21 39.03 -22.36 6.18
CA ARG A 21 38.99 -21.05 6.86
C ARG A 21 38.15 -21.17 8.13
N THR A 22 38.72 -20.75 9.24
CA THR A 22 37.93 -20.63 10.49
C THR A 22 37.09 -19.37 10.38
N LEU A 23 35.78 -19.54 10.49
CA LEU A 23 34.82 -18.44 10.55
C LEU A 23 34.28 -18.34 11.97
N THR A 24 34.07 -17.13 12.45
CA THR A 24 33.34 -16.90 13.70
C THR A 24 31.86 -17.23 13.50
N THR A 25 31.15 -17.56 14.57
CA THR A 25 29.72 -17.84 14.53
C THR A 25 28.93 -16.66 13.97
N GLU A 26 29.36 -15.43 14.23
CA GLU A 26 28.76 -14.21 13.69
C GLU A 26 28.93 -14.13 12.16
N ALA A 27 30.13 -14.42 11.65
CA ALA A 27 30.37 -14.43 10.21
C ALA A 27 29.59 -15.55 9.51
N LEU A 28 29.39 -16.69 10.16
CA LEU A 28 28.61 -17.80 9.63
C LEU A 28 27.11 -17.47 9.63
N ALA A 29 26.62 -16.77 10.63
CA ALA A 29 25.22 -16.34 10.72
C ALA A 29 24.81 -15.41 9.56
N VAL A 30 25.72 -14.56 9.09
CA VAL A 30 25.49 -13.69 7.92
C VAL A 30 25.39 -14.48 6.61
N LEU A 31 26.04 -15.65 6.53
CA LEU A 31 25.99 -16.51 5.34
C LEU A 31 24.72 -17.38 5.26
N MET A 32 23.96 -17.43 6.35
CA MET A 32 22.68 -18.14 6.35
C MET A 32 21.55 -17.25 5.79
N PRO A 33 21.00 -17.57 4.61
CA PRO A 33 19.95 -16.75 3.98
C PRO A 33 18.56 -16.99 4.58
N PHE A 34 18.47 -17.18 5.89
CA PHE A 34 17.20 -17.40 6.60
C PHE A 34 16.51 -16.06 6.96
N LYS A 35 16.62 -15.08 6.10
CA LYS A 35 15.87 -13.84 6.28
C LYS A 35 14.56 -13.93 5.48
N ALA A 36 13.47 -14.23 6.14
CA ALA A 36 12.16 -13.93 5.61
C ALA A 36 12.02 -12.40 5.56
N GLN A 37 11.55 -11.86 4.45
CA GLN A 37 11.24 -10.44 4.37
C GLN A 37 10.08 -10.18 5.34
N GLU A 38 10.33 -9.35 6.34
CA GLU A 38 9.33 -8.91 7.31
C GLU A 38 8.93 -7.48 6.98
N ILE A 39 7.64 -7.22 6.97
CA ILE A 39 7.06 -5.89 6.88
C ILE A 39 6.30 -5.68 8.18
N LEU A 40 6.91 -4.96 9.08
CA LEU A 40 6.37 -4.68 10.42
C LEU A 40 6.57 -3.20 10.72
N HIS A 41 5.74 -2.37 10.10
CA HIS A 41 5.77 -0.93 10.32
C HIS A 41 4.96 -0.59 11.57
N GLN A 42 5.45 0.36 12.35
CA GLN A 42 4.74 0.84 13.52
C GLN A 42 3.48 1.62 13.07
N GLY A 43 2.33 1.36 13.68
CA GLY A 43 1.07 1.95 13.24
C GLY A 43 0.55 1.44 11.89
N GLY A 44 1.16 0.39 11.33
CA GLY A 44 0.75 -0.18 10.05
C GLY A 44 -0.56 -0.97 10.11
N VAL A 45 -1.30 -0.95 9.01
CA VAL A 45 -2.50 -1.77 8.84
C VAL A 45 -2.12 -3.24 8.66
N TYR A 46 -2.90 -4.14 9.25
CA TYR A 46 -2.69 -5.58 9.11
C TYR A 46 -3.16 -6.09 7.75
N TYR A 47 -2.26 -6.59 6.94
CA TYR A 47 -2.56 -7.17 5.63
C TYR A 47 -2.67 -8.70 5.64
N GLY A 48 -2.04 -9.38 6.58
CA GLY A 48 -2.08 -10.84 6.65
C GLY A 48 -0.86 -11.43 7.34
N GLN A 49 -0.53 -12.65 6.97
CA GLN A 49 0.66 -13.37 7.43
C GLN A 49 1.51 -13.82 6.24
N ASN A 50 2.82 -13.77 6.41
CA ASN A 50 3.75 -14.34 5.46
C ASN A 50 3.53 -15.85 5.36
N THR A 51 3.41 -16.37 4.15
CA THR A 51 3.12 -17.81 3.92
C THR A 51 4.23 -18.74 4.40
N ILE A 52 5.48 -18.27 4.41
CA ILE A 52 6.66 -19.04 4.79
C ILE A 52 6.96 -18.86 6.28
N SER A 53 7.21 -17.64 6.73
CA SER A 53 7.61 -17.34 8.10
C SER A 53 6.45 -17.33 9.11
N LYS A 54 5.21 -17.22 8.63
CA LYS A 54 3.99 -17.02 9.44
C LYS A 54 3.98 -15.72 10.26
N ASN A 55 4.95 -14.84 10.04
CA ASN A 55 5.00 -13.55 10.69
C ASN A 55 3.88 -12.64 10.18
N LEU A 56 3.41 -11.74 11.03
CA LEU A 56 2.41 -10.74 10.67
C LEU A 56 2.98 -9.75 9.66
N ILE A 57 2.14 -9.32 8.74
CA ILE A 57 2.44 -8.24 7.79
C ILE A 57 1.63 -7.03 8.25
N LEU A 58 2.33 -6.06 8.83
CA LEU A 58 1.80 -4.75 9.21
C LEU A 58 2.48 -3.71 8.31
N ALA A 59 1.74 -3.08 7.43
CA ALA A 59 2.30 -2.10 6.50
C ALA A 59 1.65 -0.74 6.67
N ASN A 60 2.50 0.28 6.77
CA ASN A 60 2.12 1.68 6.62
C ASN A 60 2.51 2.12 5.20
N ARG A 61 1.54 2.54 4.40
CA ARG A 61 1.79 2.93 3.00
C ARG A 61 2.67 4.16 2.89
N TRP A 62 2.63 5.07 3.87
CA TRP A 62 3.46 6.27 3.89
C TRP A 62 4.96 5.98 4.05
N GLU A 63 5.32 4.81 4.60
CA GLU A 63 6.71 4.36 4.73
C GLU A 63 7.23 3.64 3.46
N LEU A 64 6.37 3.39 2.48
CA LEU A 64 6.76 2.80 1.21
C LEU A 64 7.32 3.85 0.26
N LEU A 65 8.17 3.43 -0.69
CA LEU A 65 8.68 4.32 -1.75
C LEU A 65 7.55 4.96 -2.58
N ASN A 66 6.42 4.29 -2.68
CA ASN A 66 5.22 4.77 -3.33
C ASN A 66 4.00 4.20 -2.58
N ALA A 67 3.11 5.09 -2.16
CA ALA A 67 1.91 4.73 -1.43
C ALA A 67 0.77 4.17 -2.30
N ASN A 68 0.90 4.26 -3.64
CA ASN A 68 -0.10 3.74 -4.57
C ASN A 68 -0.18 2.21 -4.51
N GLY A 69 -1.38 1.66 -4.63
CA GLY A 69 -1.62 0.24 -4.62
C GLY A 69 -2.72 -0.18 -5.60
N PHE A 70 -2.65 -1.43 -6.05
CA PHE A 70 -3.67 -2.04 -6.89
C PHE A 70 -4.17 -3.32 -6.22
N VAL A 71 -5.50 -3.48 -6.20
CA VAL A 71 -6.14 -4.72 -5.78
C VAL A 71 -6.72 -5.41 -7.00
N LEU A 72 -6.03 -6.45 -7.46
CA LEU A 72 -6.39 -7.19 -8.67
C LEU A 72 -6.96 -8.57 -8.31
N GLY A 73 -7.96 -9.00 -9.05
CA GLY A 73 -8.57 -10.31 -8.88
C GLY A 73 -9.80 -10.50 -9.76
N VAL A 74 -10.21 -11.73 -9.94
CA VAL A 74 -11.45 -12.07 -10.66
C VAL A 74 -12.70 -11.65 -9.85
N SER A 75 -13.86 -11.60 -10.49
CA SER A 75 -15.11 -11.32 -9.79
C SER A 75 -15.33 -12.33 -8.66
N GLY A 76 -15.81 -11.88 -7.50
CA GLY A 76 -16.02 -12.71 -6.31
C GLY A 76 -14.77 -13.09 -5.51
N SER A 77 -13.57 -12.65 -5.91
CA SER A 77 -12.31 -12.95 -5.19
C SER A 77 -12.10 -12.18 -3.88
N GLY A 78 -13.00 -11.27 -3.53
CA GLY A 78 -12.91 -10.49 -2.30
C GLY A 78 -12.16 -9.16 -2.43
N LYS A 79 -11.99 -8.60 -3.64
CA LYS A 79 -11.34 -7.30 -3.85
C LYS A 79 -11.95 -6.18 -3.03
N SER A 80 -13.26 -5.96 -3.18
CA SER A 80 -13.99 -4.92 -2.43
C SER A 80 -13.93 -5.16 -0.92
N PHE A 81 -13.96 -6.42 -0.48
CA PHE A 81 -13.81 -6.76 0.93
C PHE A 81 -12.42 -6.40 1.47
N THR A 82 -11.37 -6.66 0.69
CA THR A 82 -9.99 -6.31 1.06
C THR A 82 -9.83 -4.79 1.19
N ALA A 83 -10.37 -4.03 0.23
CA ALA A 83 -10.35 -2.56 0.29
C ALA A 83 -11.15 -2.03 1.49
N LYS A 84 -12.35 -2.55 1.75
CA LYS A 84 -13.16 -2.19 2.93
C LYS A 84 -12.43 -2.46 4.24
N ARG A 85 -11.76 -3.62 4.33
CA ARG A 85 -10.98 -3.98 5.51
C ARG A 85 -9.80 -3.03 5.75
N GLU A 86 -9.12 -2.60 4.69
CA GLU A 86 -8.05 -1.62 4.77
C GLU A 86 -8.56 -0.27 5.27
N MET A 87 -9.68 0.22 4.74
CA MET A 87 -10.33 1.47 5.20
C MET A 87 -10.68 1.42 6.68
N VAL A 88 -11.28 0.33 7.15
CA VAL A 88 -11.56 0.12 8.59
C VAL A 88 -10.27 0.12 9.40
N GLY A 89 -9.21 -0.53 8.91
CA GLY A 89 -7.92 -0.54 9.58
C GLY A 89 -7.31 0.85 9.74
N LEU A 90 -7.40 1.68 8.70
CA LEU A 90 -6.93 3.07 8.72
C LEU A 90 -7.77 3.94 9.68
N ALA A 91 -9.10 3.83 9.62
CA ALA A 91 -9.99 4.58 10.51
C ALA A 91 -9.74 4.24 12.00
N LEU A 92 -9.54 2.96 12.32
CA LEU A 92 -9.24 2.52 13.69
C LEU A 92 -7.83 2.90 14.15
N ALA A 93 -6.85 2.94 13.24
CA ALA A 93 -5.50 3.38 13.56
C ALA A 93 -5.47 4.87 13.93
N ALA A 94 -6.27 5.69 13.25
CA ALA A 94 -6.42 7.11 13.57
C ALA A 94 -6.99 7.37 14.97
N GLU A 95 -7.91 6.53 15.46
CA GLU A 95 -8.47 6.66 16.82
C GLU A 95 -7.47 6.30 17.93
N ASN A 96 -6.48 5.45 17.66
CA ASN A 96 -5.56 4.95 18.70
C ASN A 96 -4.38 5.88 19.03
N GLY A 97 -4.33 7.07 18.45
CA GLY A 97 -3.63 8.19 19.08
C GLY A 97 -2.10 8.18 19.02
N ASP A 98 -1.47 7.66 17.98
CA ASP A 98 0.00 7.79 17.78
C ASP A 98 0.42 9.19 17.28
N GLY A 99 -0.39 10.22 17.54
CA GLY A 99 -0.01 11.63 17.41
C GLY A 99 0.05 12.19 15.97
N GLY A 100 -0.36 11.45 14.96
CA GLY A 100 -0.60 11.93 13.61
C GLY A 100 -2.03 12.48 13.45
N ALA A 101 -2.22 13.43 12.55
CA ALA A 101 -3.57 13.78 12.11
C ALA A 101 -4.24 12.53 11.50
N PRO A 102 -5.54 12.31 11.76
CA PRO A 102 -6.26 11.20 11.13
C PRO A 102 -6.21 11.35 9.61
N ASP A 103 -5.96 10.23 8.92
CA ASP A 103 -6.01 10.21 7.46
C ASP A 103 -7.45 10.41 6.98
N ASP A 104 -7.65 11.30 6.01
CA ASP A 104 -8.92 11.45 5.33
C ASP A 104 -9.08 10.33 4.29
N ILE A 105 -10.23 9.64 4.33
CA ILE A 105 -10.54 8.56 3.39
C ILE A 105 -11.57 9.04 2.38
N ILE A 106 -11.15 9.21 1.13
CA ILE A 106 -12.04 9.59 0.02
C ILE A 106 -12.28 8.37 -0.87
N VAL A 107 -13.55 8.03 -1.09
CA VAL A 107 -13.96 6.88 -1.90
C VAL A 107 -14.76 7.34 -3.10
N ILE A 108 -14.33 6.95 -4.31
CA ILE A 108 -15.10 7.10 -5.54
C ILE A 108 -15.72 5.75 -5.86
N ASP A 109 -17.03 5.65 -5.69
CA ASP A 109 -17.77 4.38 -5.73
C ASP A 109 -18.92 4.43 -6.75
N PRO A 110 -18.65 4.09 -8.02
CA PRO A 110 -19.69 4.09 -9.05
C PRO A 110 -20.75 3.00 -8.86
N GLU A 111 -20.48 1.96 -8.08
CA GLU A 111 -21.38 0.82 -7.84
C GLU A 111 -22.16 0.92 -6.53
N SER A 112 -21.92 1.95 -5.72
CA SER A 112 -22.56 2.19 -4.40
C SER A 112 -22.42 1.03 -3.40
N GLU A 113 -21.31 0.31 -3.46
CA GLU A 113 -21.03 -0.82 -2.56
C GLU A 113 -20.51 -0.39 -1.18
N TYR A 114 -19.93 0.84 -1.07
CA TYR A 114 -19.23 1.32 0.13
C TYR A 114 -20.12 2.15 1.06
N ARG A 115 -21.29 2.60 0.61
CA ARG A 115 -22.21 3.43 1.40
C ARG A 115 -22.43 2.93 2.84
N PRO A 116 -22.79 1.66 3.09
CA PRO A 116 -23.05 1.19 4.46
C PRO A 116 -21.82 1.25 5.35
N LEU A 117 -20.63 1.08 4.77
CA LEU A 117 -19.37 1.17 5.51
C LEU A 117 -19.08 2.61 5.90
N ILE A 118 -19.20 3.55 4.96
CA ILE A 118 -18.91 4.97 5.18
C ILE A 118 -19.87 5.55 6.23
N GLU A 119 -21.17 5.26 6.12
CA GLU A 119 -22.18 5.67 7.11
C GLU A 119 -21.88 5.05 8.50
N GLY A 120 -21.46 3.78 8.54
CA GLY A 120 -21.09 3.08 9.77
C GLY A 120 -19.84 3.66 10.46
N LEU A 121 -18.93 4.25 9.71
CA LEU A 121 -17.74 4.96 10.21
C LEU A 121 -18.03 6.44 10.54
N GLY A 122 -19.27 6.92 10.36
CA GLY A 122 -19.64 8.30 10.60
C GLY A 122 -19.24 9.26 9.49
N GLY A 123 -18.89 8.74 8.32
CA GLY A 123 -18.55 9.54 7.14
C GLY A 123 -19.77 10.05 6.38
N GLU A 124 -19.54 10.97 5.45
CA GLU A 124 -20.56 11.57 4.59
C GLU A 124 -20.57 10.88 3.22
N VAL A 125 -21.77 10.64 2.69
CA VAL A 125 -21.98 10.08 1.35
C VAL A 125 -22.62 11.13 0.45
N ILE A 126 -21.87 11.58 -0.56
CA ILE A 126 -22.34 12.53 -1.56
C ILE A 126 -22.72 11.75 -2.82
N GLU A 127 -24.00 11.72 -3.14
CA GLU A 127 -24.49 11.11 -4.37
C GLU A 127 -24.49 12.14 -5.49
N VAL A 128 -23.81 11.80 -6.59
CA VAL A 128 -23.77 12.62 -7.81
C VAL A 128 -24.45 11.84 -8.93
N SER A 129 -25.63 12.30 -9.34
CA SER A 129 -26.42 11.72 -10.44
C SER A 129 -27.23 12.80 -11.15
N ALA A 130 -27.80 12.48 -12.28
CA ALA A 130 -28.65 13.41 -13.04
C ALA A 130 -29.89 13.91 -12.24
N THR A 131 -30.32 13.15 -11.24
CA THR A 131 -31.49 13.46 -10.41
C THR A 131 -31.14 13.85 -8.97
N SER A 132 -29.87 13.80 -8.60
CA SER A 132 -29.39 14.19 -7.28
C SER A 132 -29.45 15.71 -7.08
N PRO A 133 -29.72 16.18 -5.88
CA PRO A 133 -29.61 17.61 -5.53
C PRO A 133 -28.14 18.08 -5.49
N ASN A 134 -27.18 17.15 -5.43
CA ASN A 134 -25.76 17.46 -5.35
C ASN A 134 -25.16 17.60 -6.76
N HIS A 135 -24.48 18.70 -6.99
CA HIS A 135 -23.83 18.99 -8.26
C HIS A 135 -22.38 19.42 -8.01
N ILE A 136 -21.49 18.92 -8.84
CA ILE A 136 -20.08 19.36 -8.82
C ILE A 136 -19.98 20.61 -9.69
N ASN A 137 -19.66 21.74 -9.08
CA ASN A 137 -19.40 22.97 -9.81
C ASN A 137 -17.96 22.98 -10.33
N ALA A 138 -17.79 22.61 -11.60
CA ALA A 138 -16.47 22.61 -12.24
C ALA A 138 -15.81 24.00 -12.29
N MET A 139 -16.58 25.07 -12.15
CA MET A 139 -16.11 26.47 -12.19
C MET A 139 -15.72 27.01 -10.81
N ASP A 140 -15.97 26.24 -9.74
CA ASP A 140 -15.66 26.69 -8.39
C ASP A 140 -14.15 26.88 -8.18
N MET A 141 -13.78 27.99 -7.54
CA MET A 141 -12.39 28.37 -7.32
C MET A 141 -12.17 28.70 -5.84
N GLU A 142 -11.32 27.95 -5.17
CA GLU A 142 -10.84 28.26 -3.83
C GLU A 142 -9.62 29.18 -3.88
N GLN A 143 -9.58 30.17 -2.96
CA GLN A 143 -8.39 31.01 -2.77
C GLN A 143 -7.33 30.16 -2.06
N GLY A 144 -6.28 29.77 -2.78
CA GLY A 144 -5.22 28.89 -2.27
C GLY A 144 -5.06 27.60 -3.07
N TYR A 145 -5.83 27.44 -4.12
CA TYR A 145 -5.68 26.33 -5.04
C TYR A 145 -4.36 26.43 -5.83
N GLY A 146 -3.44 25.50 -5.57
CA GLY A 146 -2.13 25.41 -6.22
C GLY A 146 -1.01 26.13 -5.43
N ASP A 147 -0.08 25.36 -4.92
CA ASP A 147 1.12 25.84 -4.22
C ASP A 147 2.03 26.67 -5.17
N GLY A 148 1.78 27.98 -5.26
CA GLY A 148 2.62 28.92 -5.97
C GLY A 148 2.31 29.17 -7.46
N GLU A 149 1.38 28.46 -8.06
CA GLU A 149 0.90 28.71 -9.42
C GLU A 149 -0.36 29.58 -9.43
N ASN A 150 -0.60 30.25 -10.56
CA ASN A 150 -1.80 31.09 -10.69
C ASN A 150 -3.06 30.21 -10.73
N PRO A 151 -3.99 30.32 -9.74
CA PRO A 151 -5.17 29.45 -9.65
C PRO A 151 -6.06 29.48 -10.90
N VAL A 152 -6.09 30.64 -11.61
CA VAL A 152 -6.86 30.82 -12.84
C VAL A 152 -6.28 29.98 -13.98
N VAL A 153 -4.96 29.88 -14.09
CA VAL A 153 -4.31 29.07 -15.13
C VAL A 153 -4.59 27.59 -14.90
N LEU A 154 -4.38 27.09 -13.69
CA LEU A 154 -4.66 25.70 -13.33
C LEU A 154 -6.14 25.35 -13.58
N LYS A 155 -7.04 26.25 -13.23
CA LYS A 155 -8.47 26.02 -13.46
C LYS A 155 -8.83 26.04 -14.93
N SER A 156 -8.20 26.90 -15.74
CA SER A 156 -8.43 26.93 -17.19
C SER A 156 -7.94 25.65 -17.88
N GLU A 157 -6.79 25.12 -17.48
CA GLU A 157 -6.28 23.85 -17.97
C GLU A 157 -7.20 22.68 -17.60
N PHE A 158 -7.67 22.65 -16.35
CA PHE A 158 -8.66 21.65 -15.92
C PHE A 158 -9.95 21.71 -16.75
N LEU A 159 -10.51 22.91 -16.97
CA LEU A 159 -11.73 23.06 -17.77
C LEU A 159 -11.52 22.69 -19.24
N LEU A 160 -10.36 23.01 -19.84
CA LEU A 160 -10.02 22.59 -21.17
C LEU A 160 -9.96 21.07 -21.27
N SER A 161 -9.27 20.42 -20.33
CA SER A 161 -9.19 18.95 -20.25
C SER A 161 -10.57 18.30 -20.08
N LEU A 162 -11.44 18.90 -19.28
CA LEU A 162 -12.81 18.42 -19.10
C LEU A 162 -13.62 18.54 -20.41
N CYS A 163 -13.50 19.67 -21.11
CA CYS A 163 -14.18 19.88 -22.39
C CYS A 163 -13.67 18.94 -23.52
N GLU A 164 -12.42 18.51 -23.47
CA GLU A 164 -11.85 17.55 -24.43
C GLU A 164 -12.35 16.12 -24.20
N GLN A 165 -12.84 15.80 -23.00
CA GLN A 165 -13.34 14.46 -22.64
C GLN A 165 -14.86 14.30 -22.81
N LEU A 166 -15.59 15.38 -22.98
CA LEU A 166 -17.04 15.42 -23.21
C LEU A 166 -17.36 15.38 -24.69
#